data_a85265cf22013c920a60f03462d7ba3d
#
_entry.id   a85265cf22013c920a60f03462d7ba3d
#
_cell.length_a   1.000
_cell.length_b   1.000
_cell.length_c   1.000
_cell.angle_alpha   90.00
_cell.angle_beta   90.00
_cell.angle_gamma   90.00
#
_symmetry.space_group_name_H-M   'P 1'
#
loop_
_entity.id
_entity.type
_entity.pdbx_description
1 polymer ?
#
loop_
_entity_poly.entity_id
_entity_poly.type
_entity_poly.pdbx_seq_one_letter_code
_entity_poly.pdbx_strand_id
1 'polypeptide(L)'
;MGHPGCVRVLDGQLYVGTPAVEAVQQQQYRVILDCTLQTPDLHAHVHGLELVRSPRTKCRSAYVPIRLVSTERISTADKLLLAFDAFVFSQACGIPPPRLGKLIHGREYATTSVPLTPLYTKVQSILTAISVQQTSPTPPPLVLNKHCAECRYAAQCREIASCRHRTKYGISR
;
A
#
# COMPACT_ATOMS: atom_id res chain seq x y z
N MET A 1 28.44 -6.94 -0.98
CA MET A 1 28.23 -5.92 0.08
C MET A 1 26.89 -6.21 0.69
N GLY A 2 26.86 -6.78 1.91
CA GLY A 2 25.64 -7.22 2.57
C GLY A 2 24.81 -6.04 3.05
N HIS A 3 23.52 -6.06 2.77
CA HIS A 3 22.57 -5.15 3.40
C HIS A 3 22.53 -5.40 4.91
N PRO A 4 22.59 -4.35 5.74
CA PRO A 4 22.43 -4.47 7.18
C PRO A 4 20.92 -4.48 7.52
N GLY A 5 20.22 -5.51 7.12
CA GLY A 5 18.89 -5.80 7.61
C GLY A 5 19.05 -6.90 8.65
N CYS A 6 19.09 -6.51 9.92
CA CYS A 6 19.27 -7.46 11.01
C CYS A 6 18.06 -8.40 11.09
N VAL A 7 18.20 -9.57 10.51
CA VAL A 7 17.26 -10.68 10.65
C VAL A 7 17.41 -11.25 12.05
N ARG A 8 16.41 -11.08 12.89
CA ARG A 8 16.33 -11.77 14.18
C ARG A 8 15.10 -12.68 14.16
N VAL A 9 15.35 -13.97 14.12
CA VAL A 9 14.33 -14.97 14.41
C VAL A 9 14.29 -15.13 15.91
N LEU A 10 13.20 -14.72 16.53
CA LEU A 10 12.91 -14.97 17.94
C LEU A 10 12.02 -16.21 17.99
N ASP A 11 12.55 -17.29 18.53
CA ASP A 11 11.85 -18.59 18.77
C ASP A 11 11.20 -19.24 17.53
N GLY A 12 11.73 -19.01 16.32
CA GLY A 12 11.20 -19.60 15.08
C GLY A 12 9.81 -19.11 14.67
N GLN A 13 9.23 -18.15 15.40
CA GLN A 13 7.87 -17.67 15.14
C GLN A 13 7.81 -16.24 14.58
N LEU A 14 8.79 -15.42 14.92
CA LEU A 14 8.86 -14.02 14.51
C LEU A 14 10.06 -13.78 13.59
N TYR A 15 9.82 -13.15 12.48
CA TYR A 15 10.84 -12.71 11.53
C TYR A 15 10.72 -11.19 11.31
N VAL A 16 11.85 -10.49 11.26
CA VAL A 16 11.90 -9.06 11.00
C VAL A 16 12.69 -8.80 9.72
N GLY A 17 12.12 -8.08 8.80
CA GLY A 17 12.69 -7.78 7.49
C GLY A 17 11.99 -8.54 6.35
N THR A 18 12.65 -8.63 5.20
CA THR A 18 12.10 -9.27 4.00
C THR A 18 12.51 -10.74 3.96
N PRO A 19 11.59 -11.70 4.18
CA PRO A 19 11.89 -13.11 4.13
C PRO A 19 12.06 -13.59 2.69
N ALA A 20 12.71 -14.73 2.52
CA ALA A 20 12.72 -15.44 1.24
C ALA A 20 11.29 -15.88 0.85
N VAL A 21 10.97 -15.85 -0.44
CA VAL A 21 9.64 -16.21 -0.96
C VAL A 21 9.26 -17.64 -0.57
N GLU A 22 10.20 -18.56 -0.65
CA GLU A 22 10.03 -19.97 -0.28
C GLU A 22 9.65 -20.14 1.19
N ALA A 23 10.25 -19.34 2.09
CA ALA A 23 9.94 -19.37 3.51
C ALA A 23 8.52 -18.89 3.80
N VAL A 24 8.04 -17.91 3.03
CA VAL A 24 6.64 -17.44 3.10
C VAL A 24 5.68 -18.51 2.58
N GLN A 25 5.99 -19.10 1.42
CA GLN A 25 5.16 -20.16 0.82
C GLN A 25 5.08 -21.41 1.71
N GLN A 26 6.16 -21.75 2.40
CA GLN A 26 6.25 -22.86 3.36
C GLN A 26 5.68 -22.50 4.74
N GLN A 27 5.26 -21.24 4.94
CA GLN A 27 4.67 -20.78 6.19
C GLN A 27 5.58 -20.97 7.41
N GLN A 28 6.87 -20.73 7.25
CA GLN A 28 7.89 -20.97 8.27
C GLN A 28 7.74 -20.03 9.48
N TYR A 29 7.19 -18.84 9.27
CA TYR A 29 7.07 -17.82 10.31
C TYR A 29 5.60 -17.59 10.67
N ARG A 30 5.32 -17.42 11.95
CA ARG A 30 3.99 -17.05 12.41
C ARG A 30 3.70 -15.56 12.21
N VAL A 31 4.70 -14.72 12.41
CA VAL A 31 4.63 -13.28 12.24
C VAL A 31 5.87 -12.80 11.49
N ILE A 32 5.65 -11.96 10.48
CA ILE A 32 6.71 -11.26 9.76
C ILE A 32 6.46 -9.77 9.96
N LEU A 33 7.47 -9.02 10.37
CA LEU A 33 7.39 -7.57 10.59
C LEU A 33 8.34 -6.84 9.66
N ASP A 34 7.96 -5.61 9.31
CA ASP A 34 8.82 -4.65 8.62
C ASP A 34 9.39 -5.21 7.31
N CYS A 35 8.54 -5.83 6.49
CA CYS A 35 9.00 -6.42 5.25
C CYS A 35 8.77 -5.50 4.03
N THR A 36 9.78 -5.45 3.16
CA THR A 36 9.71 -4.76 1.89
C THR A 36 9.46 -5.78 0.78
N LEU A 37 8.40 -5.57 0.03
CA LEU A 37 8.00 -6.44 -1.09
C LEU A 37 8.18 -5.70 -2.40
N GLN A 38 8.69 -6.40 -3.39
CA GLN A 38 8.97 -5.84 -4.70
C GLN A 38 8.51 -6.78 -5.80
N THR A 39 7.85 -6.22 -6.80
CA THR A 39 7.59 -6.82 -8.11
C THR A 39 8.28 -5.96 -9.16
N PRO A 40 8.31 -6.32 -10.46
CA PRO A 40 8.89 -5.45 -11.49
C PRO A 40 8.35 -4.03 -11.49
N ASP A 41 7.06 -3.85 -11.19
CA ASP A 41 6.38 -2.56 -11.33
C ASP A 41 5.91 -1.95 -10.01
N LEU A 42 5.92 -2.73 -8.92
CA LEU A 42 5.35 -2.30 -7.65
C LEU A 42 6.33 -2.53 -6.49
N HIS A 43 6.29 -1.59 -5.56
CA HIS A 43 7.05 -1.65 -4.33
C HIS A 43 6.14 -1.34 -3.14
N ALA A 44 6.15 -2.18 -2.11
CA ALA A 44 5.36 -2.01 -0.91
C ALA A 44 6.20 -2.28 0.34
N HIS A 45 5.97 -1.48 1.36
CA HIS A 45 6.49 -1.69 2.70
C HIS A 45 5.33 -2.14 3.61
N VAL A 46 5.38 -3.38 4.05
CA VAL A 46 4.32 -4.01 4.85
C VAL A 46 4.75 -4.04 6.31
N HIS A 47 3.97 -3.42 7.18
CA HIS A 47 4.28 -3.34 8.61
C HIS A 47 4.28 -4.72 9.29
N GLY A 48 3.37 -5.60 8.86
CA GLY A 48 3.35 -6.97 9.38
C GLY A 48 2.50 -7.92 8.55
N LEU A 49 2.83 -9.20 8.68
CA LEU A 49 2.08 -10.33 8.13
C LEU A 49 1.91 -11.36 9.24
N GLU A 50 0.68 -11.75 9.53
CA GLU A 50 0.37 -12.75 10.54
C GLU A 50 -0.19 -14.01 9.88
N LEU A 51 0.40 -15.16 10.18
CA LEU A 51 -0.10 -16.45 9.73
C LEU A 51 -1.31 -16.86 10.57
N VAL A 52 -2.49 -16.79 9.97
CA VAL A 52 -3.74 -17.19 10.61
C VAL A 52 -4.12 -18.60 10.18
N ARG A 53 -4.26 -19.49 11.15
CA ARG A 53 -4.75 -20.86 10.95
C ARG A 53 -6.26 -20.89 11.14
N SER A 54 -7.00 -21.37 10.16
CA SER A 54 -8.46 -21.54 10.32
C SER A 54 -8.76 -22.85 11.03
N PRO A 55 -9.35 -22.82 12.23
CA PRO A 55 -9.69 -24.06 12.96
C PRO A 55 -10.91 -24.79 12.39
N ARG A 56 -11.73 -24.16 11.55
CA ARG A 56 -13.06 -24.65 11.15
C ARG A 56 -13.19 -25.15 9.73
N THR A 57 -12.18 -24.96 8.89
CA THR A 57 -12.24 -25.42 7.50
C THR A 57 -10.91 -26.06 7.15
N LYS A 58 -10.94 -27.07 6.26
CA LYS A 58 -9.74 -27.60 5.57
C LYS A 58 -9.04 -26.50 4.74
N CYS A 59 -9.37 -25.22 5.00
CA CYS A 59 -8.72 -24.08 4.39
C CYS A 59 -7.31 -23.93 4.94
N ARG A 60 -6.36 -23.86 4.00
CA ARG A 60 -4.95 -23.60 4.25
C ARG A 60 -4.79 -22.37 5.14
N SER A 61 -3.84 -22.44 6.06
CA SER A 61 -3.33 -21.25 6.75
C SER A 61 -2.99 -20.17 5.73
N ALA A 62 -3.25 -18.92 6.05
CA ALA A 62 -2.96 -17.79 5.16
C ALA A 62 -2.36 -16.65 5.95
N TYR A 63 -1.45 -15.92 5.32
CA TYR A 63 -0.96 -14.67 5.87
C TYR A 63 -2.02 -13.57 5.73
N VAL A 64 -2.20 -12.84 6.82
CA VAL A 64 -3.09 -11.68 6.94
C VAL A 64 -2.21 -10.44 7.07
N PRO A 65 -2.22 -9.49 6.12
CA PRO A 65 -1.43 -8.28 6.21
C PRO A 65 -1.97 -7.38 7.35
N ILE A 66 -1.01 -6.74 8.02
CA ILE A 66 -1.25 -5.81 9.12
C ILE A 66 -0.66 -4.45 8.74
N ARG A 67 -1.46 -3.39 8.91
CA ARG A 67 -1.01 -2.01 8.75
C ARG A 67 -1.26 -1.21 10.02
N LEU A 68 -0.24 -0.48 10.46
CA LEU A 68 -0.34 0.44 11.58
C LEU A 68 -0.81 1.80 11.07
N VAL A 69 -1.78 2.40 11.76
CA VAL A 69 -2.36 3.70 11.44
C VAL A 69 -2.28 4.57 12.70
N SER A 70 -1.65 5.72 12.59
CA SER A 70 -1.42 6.61 13.75
C SER A 70 -2.66 7.39 14.19
N THR A 71 -3.72 7.39 13.38
CA THR A 71 -4.96 8.14 13.66
C THR A 71 -5.98 7.29 14.40
N GLU A 72 -6.84 7.92 15.20
CA GLU A 72 -7.94 7.25 15.89
C GLU A 72 -9.00 6.71 14.92
N ARG A 73 -9.22 7.39 13.80
CA ARG A 73 -10.25 7.02 12.82
C ARG A 73 -9.61 6.43 11.57
N ILE A 74 -10.08 5.26 11.19
CA ILE A 74 -9.70 4.59 9.94
C ILE A 74 -10.37 5.30 8.76
N SER A 75 -9.58 5.71 7.80
CA SER A 75 -10.04 6.30 6.54
C SER A 75 -10.19 5.22 5.43
N THR A 76 -10.86 5.61 4.34
CA THR A 76 -10.91 4.78 3.12
C THR A 76 -9.50 4.60 2.53
N ALA A 77 -8.63 5.59 2.64
CA ALA A 77 -7.25 5.52 2.16
C ALA A 77 -6.47 4.44 2.92
N ASP A 78 -6.62 4.34 4.25
CA ASP A 78 -5.94 3.31 5.06
C ASP A 78 -6.34 1.90 4.62
N LYS A 79 -7.63 1.69 4.33
CA LYS A 79 -8.15 0.42 3.83
C LYS A 79 -7.61 0.09 2.44
N LEU A 80 -7.50 1.08 1.54
CA LEU A 80 -6.94 0.91 0.20
C LEU A 80 -5.43 0.63 0.25
N LEU A 81 -4.69 1.30 1.13
CA LEU A 81 -3.27 1.03 1.33
C LEU A 81 -3.04 -0.39 1.88
N LEU A 82 -3.84 -0.84 2.83
CA LEU A 82 -3.79 -2.23 3.31
C LEU A 82 -4.09 -3.24 2.19
N ALA A 83 -5.07 -2.94 1.33
CA ALA A 83 -5.39 -3.77 0.18
C ALA A 83 -4.28 -3.76 -0.88
N PHE A 84 -3.60 -2.64 -1.08
CA PHE A 84 -2.41 -2.54 -1.93
C PHE A 84 -1.26 -3.39 -1.38
N ASP A 85 -0.96 -3.30 -0.08
CA ASP A 85 0.05 -4.13 0.58
C ASP A 85 -0.21 -5.62 0.35
N ALA A 86 -1.47 -6.04 0.56
CA ALA A 86 -1.91 -7.41 0.31
C ALA A 86 -1.81 -7.85 -1.16
N PHE A 87 -2.09 -6.93 -2.08
CA PHE A 87 -2.00 -7.18 -3.52
C PHE A 87 -0.55 -7.38 -3.95
N VAL A 88 0.37 -6.50 -3.52
CA VAL A 88 1.80 -6.64 -3.81
C VAL A 88 2.36 -7.91 -3.18
N PHE A 89 1.96 -8.23 -1.93
CA PHE A 89 2.35 -9.46 -1.25
C PHE A 89 1.94 -10.70 -2.03
N SER A 90 0.71 -10.74 -2.50
CA SER A 90 0.21 -11.84 -3.33
C SER A 90 1.05 -12.04 -4.59
N GLN A 91 1.37 -10.96 -5.29
CA GLN A 91 2.16 -11.01 -6.52
C GLN A 91 3.63 -11.37 -6.25
N ALA A 92 4.25 -10.73 -5.28
CA ALA A 92 5.66 -10.96 -4.95
C ALA A 92 5.94 -12.41 -4.50
N CYS A 93 4.99 -13.02 -3.77
CA CYS A 93 5.14 -14.38 -3.26
C CYS A 93 4.46 -15.45 -4.12
N GLY A 94 3.75 -15.10 -5.21
CA GLY A 94 3.04 -16.06 -6.06
C GLY A 94 1.94 -16.84 -5.33
N ILE A 95 1.25 -16.19 -4.36
CA ILE A 95 0.20 -16.80 -3.56
C ILE A 95 -1.16 -16.12 -3.82
N PRO A 96 -2.29 -16.79 -3.54
CA PRO A 96 -3.60 -16.15 -3.66
C PRO A 96 -3.73 -14.89 -2.77
N PRO A 97 -4.40 -13.83 -3.25
CA PRO A 97 -4.55 -12.60 -2.50
C PRO A 97 -5.34 -12.84 -1.19
N PRO A 98 -4.86 -12.31 -0.07
CA PRO A 98 -5.53 -12.43 1.23
C PRO A 98 -6.94 -11.86 1.20
N ARG A 99 -7.91 -12.56 1.79
CA ARG A 99 -9.31 -12.09 1.85
C ARG A 99 -9.55 -11.05 2.93
N LEU A 100 -8.71 -11.08 3.98
CA LEU A 100 -8.80 -10.22 5.15
C LEU A 100 -7.46 -9.55 5.40
N GLY A 101 -7.50 -8.35 5.98
CA GLY A 101 -6.37 -7.65 6.53
C GLY A 101 -6.73 -7.05 7.88
N LYS A 102 -5.73 -6.58 8.63
CA LYS A 102 -5.89 -5.95 9.93
C LYS A 102 -5.34 -4.54 9.91
N LEU A 103 -6.12 -3.59 10.42
CA LEU A 103 -5.65 -2.24 10.76
C LEU A 103 -5.51 -2.15 12.28
N ILE A 104 -4.33 -1.78 12.75
CA ILE A 104 -4.08 -1.45 14.14
C ILE A 104 -3.99 0.08 14.22
N HIS A 105 -4.87 0.70 15.00
CA HIS A 105 -5.04 2.14 14.99
C HIS A 105 -5.27 2.72 16.39
N GLY A 106 -5.09 4.04 16.49
CA GLY A 106 -5.33 4.78 17.71
C GLY A 106 -4.28 4.53 18.80
N ARG A 107 -4.42 5.26 19.90
CA ARG A 107 -3.49 5.19 21.03
C ARG A 107 -3.54 3.87 21.79
N GLU A 108 -4.69 3.21 21.76
CA GLU A 108 -4.91 1.93 22.45
C GLU A 108 -4.63 0.71 21.55
N TYR A 109 -4.09 0.94 20.35
CA TYR A 109 -3.79 -0.11 19.38
C TYR A 109 -5.00 -0.99 19.05
N ALA A 110 -6.17 -0.38 18.92
CA ALA A 110 -7.38 -1.08 18.53
C ALA A 110 -7.21 -1.80 17.19
N THR A 111 -7.68 -3.04 17.10
CA THR A 111 -7.55 -3.85 15.90
C THR A 111 -8.89 -3.93 15.16
N THR A 112 -8.89 -3.54 13.88
CA THR A 112 -10.05 -3.64 13.00
C THR A 112 -9.75 -4.57 11.84
N SER A 113 -10.58 -5.59 11.65
CA SER A 113 -10.51 -6.49 10.49
C SER A 113 -11.17 -5.84 9.27
N VAL A 114 -10.50 -5.90 8.13
CA VAL A 114 -10.95 -5.30 6.87
C VAL A 114 -11.08 -6.37 5.81
N PRO A 115 -12.26 -6.54 5.18
CA PRO A 115 -12.41 -7.39 4.00
C PRO A 115 -11.71 -6.75 2.81
N LEU A 116 -10.74 -7.46 2.22
CA LEU A 116 -9.88 -6.93 1.14
C LEU A 116 -10.44 -7.22 -0.25
N THR A 117 -11.17 -8.31 -0.44
CA THR A 117 -11.69 -8.73 -1.73
C THR A 117 -12.40 -7.61 -2.50
N PRO A 118 -13.33 -6.83 -1.91
CA PRO A 118 -14.01 -5.75 -2.63
C PRO A 118 -13.10 -4.55 -2.96
N LEU A 119 -11.93 -4.46 -2.32
CA LEU A 119 -11.00 -3.35 -2.52
C LEU A 119 -10.00 -3.58 -3.65
N TYR A 120 -9.75 -4.83 -4.03
CA TYR A 120 -8.75 -5.15 -5.08
C TYR A 120 -9.08 -4.52 -6.43
N THR A 121 -10.33 -4.53 -6.85
CA THR A 121 -10.74 -3.87 -8.10
C THR A 121 -10.41 -2.38 -8.09
N LYS A 122 -10.61 -1.71 -6.94
CA LYS A 122 -10.28 -0.29 -6.81
C LYS A 122 -8.77 -0.05 -6.82
N VAL A 123 -7.99 -0.92 -6.15
CA VAL A 123 -6.52 -0.87 -6.18
C VAL A 123 -6.02 -1.02 -7.62
N GLN A 124 -6.49 -2.03 -8.35
CA GLN A 124 -6.12 -2.26 -9.75
C GLN A 124 -6.48 -1.07 -10.65
N SER A 125 -7.67 -0.50 -10.49
CA SER A 125 -8.09 0.71 -11.21
C SER A 125 -7.16 1.90 -10.97
N ILE A 126 -6.73 2.11 -9.73
CA ILE A 126 -5.78 3.18 -9.38
C ILE A 126 -4.41 2.91 -10.01
N LEU A 127 -3.89 1.67 -9.91
CA LEU A 127 -2.61 1.30 -10.51
C LEU A 127 -2.60 1.48 -12.03
N THR A 128 -3.68 1.06 -12.71
CA THR A 128 -3.84 1.28 -14.15
C THR A 128 -3.84 2.77 -14.49
N ALA A 129 -4.55 3.60 -13.72
CA ALA A 129 -4.58 5.04 -13.96
C ALA A 129 -3.20 5.69 -13.77
N ILE A 130 -2.43 5.25 -12.76
CA ILE A 130 -1.06 5.72 -12.53
C ILE A 130 -0.14 5.30 -13.70
N SER A 131 -0.20 4.04 -14.12
CA SER A 131 0.61 3.51 -15.23
C SER A 131 0.34 4.29 -16.54
N VAL A 132 -0.92 4.55 -16.86
CA VAL A 132 -1.31 5.37 -18.04
C VAL A 132 -0.74 6.79 -17.94
N GLN A 133 -0.76 7.40 -16.76
CA GLN A 133 -0.19 8.73 -16.56
C GLN A 133 1.34 8.75 -16.70
N GLN A 134 2.02 7.72 -16.20
CA GLN A 134 3.48 7.61 -16.27
C GLN A 134 3.98 7.39 -17.71
N THR A 135 3.22 6.69 -18.53
CA THR A 135 3.56 6.41 -19.94
C THR A 135 3.05 7.49 -20.91
N SER A 136 2.22 8.42 -20.44
CA SER A 136 1.68 9.50 -21.27
C SER A 136 2.77 10.51 -21.65
N PRO A 137 2.94 10.85 -22.94
CA PRO A 137 3.87 11.91 -23.38
C PRO A 137 3.43 13.31 -22.93
N THR A 138 2.16 13.47 -22.55
CA THR A 138 1.63 14.74 -22.08
C THR A 138 1.37 14.68 -20.58
N PRO A 139 1.83 15.70 -19.81
CA PRO A 139 1.57 15.74 -18.39
C PRO A 139 0.06 15.80 -18.11
N PRO A 140 -0.41 15.24 -16.99
CA PRO A 140 -1.81 15.31 -16.63
C PRO A 140 -2.28 16.78 -16.48
N PRO A 141 -3.57 17.05 -16.70
CA PRO A 141 -4.09 18.39 -16.54
C PRO A 141 -3.87 18.90 -15.11
N LEU A 142 -3.44 20.15 -15.00
CA LEU A 142 -3.25 20.79 -13.72
C LEU A 142 -4.59 20.93 -12.98
N VAL A 143 -4.69 20.36 -11.80
CA VAL A 143 -5.85 20.45 -10.91
C VAL A 143 -5.44 21.04 -9.57
N LEU A 144 -5.91 22.25 -9.28
CA LEU A 144 -5.74 22.84 -7.95
C LEU A 144 -6.77 22.25 -6.97
N ASN A 145 -6.31 21.83 -5.81
CA ASN A 145 -7.14 21.24 -4.76
C ASN A 145 -6.72 21.74 -3.37
N LYS A 146 -7.39 21.27 -2.32
CA LYS A 146 -7.13 21.68 -0.93
C LYS A 146 -5.71 21.39 -0.43
N HIS A 147 -5.03 20.39 -0.99
CA HIS A 147 -3.67 20.03 -0.61
C HIS A 147 -2.61 20.94 -1.24
N CYS A 148 -3.00 21.79 -2.20
CA CYS A 148 -2.07 22.74 -2.81
C CYS A 148 -1.56 23.78 -1.81
N ALA A 149 -2.24 24.02 -0.70
CA ALA A 149 -1.80 24.98 0.30
C ALA A 149 -0.44 24.61 0.92
N GLU A 150 -0.18 23.31 1.08
CA GLU A 150 1.04 22.75 1.69
C GLU A 150 2.05 22.25 0.63
N CYS A 151 1.72 22.40 -0.64
CA CYS A 151 2.54 21.89 -1.75
C CYS A 151 3.66 22.87 -2.11
N ARG A 152 4.90 22.41 -2.18
CA ARG A 152 6.04 23.24 -2.59
C ARG A 152 5.92 23.84 -4.00
N TYR A 153 5.08 23.26 -4.85
CA TYR A 153 4.82 23.72 -6.22
C TYR A 153 3.59 24.62 -6.34
N ALA A 154 2.94 24.98 -5.23
CA ALA A 154 1.68 25.74 -5.22
C ALA A 154 1.73 27.05 -6.01
N ALA A 155 2.81 27.82 -5.87
CA ALA A 155 3.00 29.09 -6.55
C ALA A 155 3.06 28.89 -8.07
N GLN A 156 3.90 27.98 -8.53
CA GLN A 156 4.06 27.65 -9.95
C GLN A 156 2.75 27.13 -10.56
N CYS A 157 2.04 26.26 -9.85
CA CYS A 157 0.76 25.72 -10.31
C CYS A 157 -0.30 26.81 -10.44
N ARG A 158 -0.36 27.78 -9.51
CA ARG A 158 -1.30 28.92 -9.58
C ARG A 158 -0.96 29.84 -10.76
N GLU A 159 0.30 30.10 -11.01
CA GLU A 159 0.73 30.90 -12.16
C GLU A 159 0.30 30.24 -13.49
N ILE A 160 0.59 28.94 -13.67
CA ILE A 160 0.18 28.18 -14.86
C ILE A 160 -1.36 28.20 -15.03
N ALA A 161 -2.11 28.02 -13.94
CA ALA A 161 -3.56 28.06 -13.97
C ALA A 161 -4.07 29.44 -14.40
N SER A 162 -3.45 30.53 -13.90
CA SER A 162 -3.80 31.90 -14.25
C SER A 162 -3.51 32.23 -15.71
N CYS A 163 -2.39 31.74 -16.25
CA CYS A 163 -2.05 31.91 -17.66
C CYS A 163 -3.04 31.18 -18.57
N ARG A 164 -3.45 29.95 -18.23
CA ARG A 164 -4.46 29.19 -18.99
C ARG A 164 -5.84 29.87 -19.00
N HIS A 165 -6.23 30.51 -17.91
CA HIS A 165 -7.46 31.29 -17.83
C HIS A 165 -7.43 32.52 -18.73
N ARG A 166 -6.31 33.24 -18.81
CA ARG A 166 -6.13 34.41 -19.69
C ARG A 166 -6.23 34.05 -21.17
N THR A 167 -5.63 32.94 -21.58
CA THR A 167 -5.64 32.45 -22.97
C THR A 167 -7.03 32.01 -23.42
N LYS A 168 -7.85 31.48 -22.48
CA LYS A 168 -9.21 31.00 -22.80
C LYS A 168 -10.26 32.11 -22.96
N TYR A 169 -10.00 33.31 -22.41
CA TYR A 169 -10.91 34.47 -22.45
C TYR A 169 -10.38 35.63 -23.28
N GLY A 170 -9.32 35.46 -24.09
CA GLY A 170 -8.89 36.43 -25.11
C GLY A 170 -8.54 37.83 -24.57
N ILE A 171 -8.10 37.96 -23.31
CA ILE A 171 -7.68 39.24 -22.76
C ILE A 171 -6.21 39.45 -23.14
N SER A 172 -6.00 39.93 -24.37
CA SER A 172 -4.75 40.58 -24.78
C SER A 172 -4.68 41.95 -24.12
N ARG A 173 -3.51 42.30 -23.58
CA ARG A 173 -3.19 43.68 -23.26
C ARG A 173 -2.83 44.42 -24.52
#